data_0ef4f1dba597f1e45794a1752ba2223e
#
_entry.id   0ef4f1dba597f1e45794a1752ba2223e
#
_cell.length_a   1.000
_cell.length_b   1.000
_cell.length_c   1.000
_cell.angle_alpha   90.00
_cell.angle_beta   90.00
_cell.angle_gamma   90.00
#
_symmetry.space_group_name_H-M   'P 1'
#
loop_
_entity.id
_entity.type
_entity.pdbx_description
1 polymer ?
#
loop_
_entity_poly.entity_id
_entity_poly.type
_entity_poly.pdbx_seq_one_letter_code
_entity_poly.pdbx_strand_id
1 'polypeptide(L)'
;AHRQIRLRPFDAQENGRINEFAKYIRAYSRFLKRQNVGTIQLDSKEMLARLYLATKGIPRLITHLLRASVDNVEPGKTVARNDLARAFGKSSLNPELDRFNPFTAKSDKVLERADAAYQKARKEDAGHWKINS
;
A
#
# COMPACT_ATOMS: atom_id res chain seq x y z
N ALA A 1 22.08 -1.86 -21.47
CA ALA A 1 21.37 -0.88 -20.80
C ALA A 1 19.87 -1.11 -20.76
N HIS A 2 19.48 -1.90 -19.83
CA HIS A 2 18.06 -2.18 -19.65
C HIS A 2 17.47 -1.17 -18.69
N ARG A 3 16.79 -0.21 -19.23
CA ARG A 3 15.92 0.61 -18.41
C ARG A 3 14.66 -0.18 -18.14
N GLN A 4 14.60 -0.76 -16.98
CA GLN A 4 13.31 -1.20 -16.48
C GLN A 4 12.56 0.02 -16.01
N ILE A 5 11.53 0.37 -16.78
CA ILE A 5 10.58 1.36 -16.30
C ILE A 5 9.74 0.64 -15.27
N ARG A 6 10.05 0.88 -13.99
CA ARG A 6 9.22 0.35 -12.91
C ARG A 6 7.98 1.20 -12.82
N LEU A 7 6.83 0.55 -12.86
CA LEU A 7 5.57 1.21 -12.55
C LEU A 7 5.61 1.71 -11.12
N ARG A 8 5.07 2.91 -10.92
CA ARG A 8 4.86 3.35 -9.55
C ARG A 8 3.88 2.40 -8.88
N PRO A 9 4.11 2.03 -7.59
CA PRO A 9 3.26 1.03 -6.91
C PRO A 9 1.78 1.38 -6.91
N PHE A 10 1.44 2.65 -6.95
CA PHE A 10 0.05 3.10 -6.94
C PHE A 10 -0.53 3.33 -8.34
N ASP A 11 0.22 3.06 -9.40
CA ASP A 11 -0.32 3.03 -10.76
C ASP A 11 -0.64 1.58 -11.09
N ALA A 12 -1.94 1.23 -11.05
CA ALA A 12 -2.36 -0.15 -11.20
C ALA A 12 -2.05 -0.74 -12.57
N GLN A 13 -2.07 0.09 -13.61
CA GLN A 13 -1.80 -0.34 -14.96
C GLN A 13 -0.98 0.69 -15.72
N GLU A 14 -0.03 0.19 -16.53
CA GLU A 14 0.66 0.98 -17.52
C GLU A 14 0.92 0.09 -18.72
N ASN A 15 0.55 0.56 -19.92
CA ASN A 15 0.71 -0.19 -21.18
C ASN A 15 0.15 -1.60 -21.13
N GLY A 16 -1.03 -1.77 -20.48
CA GLY A 16 -1.70 -3.05 -20.36
C GLY A 16 -1.10 -3.99 -19.32
N ARG A 17 -0.05 -3.59 -18.63
CA ARG A 17 0.58 -4.40 -17.58
C ARG A 17 0.07 -3.98 -16.22
N ILE A 18 -0.18 -4.98 -15.38
CA ILE A 18 -0.61 -4.76 -14.00
C ILE A 18 0.64 -4.66 -13.12
N ASN A 19 0.68 -3.64 -12.28
CA ASN A 19 1.73 -3.46 -11.30
C ASN A 19 1.76 -4.63 -10.31
N GLU A 20 2.94 -5.10 -9.93
CA GLU A 20 3.10 -6.21 -8.98
C GLU A 20 2.49 -5.90 -7.62
N PHE A 21 2.61 -4.66 -7.16
CA PHE A 21 1.97 -4.23 -5.92
C PHE A 21 0.45 -4.34 -6.01
N ALA A 22 -0.13 -3.83 -7.10
CA ALA A 22 -1.57 -3.93 -7.34
C ALA A 22 -2.03 -5.38 -7.46
N LYS A 23 -1.23 -6.21 -8.11
CA LYS A 23 -1.48 -7.66 -8.21
C LYS A 23 -1.57 -8.32 -6.84
N TYR A 24 -0.63 -8.01 -5.97
CA TYR A 24 -0.62 -8.54 -4.61
C TYR A 24 -1.87 -8.13 -3.85
N ILE A 25 -2.23 -6.84 -3.93
CA ILE A 25 -3.43 -6.30 -3.26
C ILE A 25 -4.69 -6.98 -3.79
N ARG A 26 -4.80 -7.15 -5.11
CA ARG A 26 -5.95 -7.84 -5.73
C ARG A 26 -6.04 -9.30 -5.29
N ALA A 27 -4.92 -9.99 -5.24
CA ALA A 27 -4.89 -11.39 -4.80
C ALA A 27 -5.35 -11.51 -3.34
N TYR A 28 -4.89 -10.61 -2.48
CA TYR A 28 -5.30 -10.61 -1.08
C TYR A 28 -6.78 -10.29 -0.92
N SER A 29 -7.30 -9.35 -1.70
CA SER A 29 -8.74 -9.02 -1.70
C SER A 29 -9.59 -10.23 -2.09
N ARG A 30 -9.16 -10.99 -3.10
CA ARG A 30 -9.84 -12.23 -3.52
C ARG A 30 -9.77 -13.29 -2.42
N PHE A 31 -8.64 -13.40 -1.75
CA PHE A 31 -8.48 -14.32 -0.61
C PHE A 31 -9.49 -13.98 0.49
N LEU A 32 -9.60 -12.71 0.87
CA LEU A 32 -10.55 -12.27 1.89
C LEU A 32 -11.99 -12.55 1.48
N LYS A 33 -12.33 -12.32 0.22
CA LYS A 33 -13.66 -12.58 -0.30
C LYS A 33 -14.02 -14.06 -0.17
N ARG A 34 -13.06 -14.95 -0.44
CA ARG A 34 -13.27 -16.40 -0.24
C ARG A 34 -13.48 -16.77 1.22
N GLN A 35 -12.99 -15.97 2.13
CA GLN A 35 -13.20 -16.12 3.57
C GLN A 35 -14.45 -15.38 4.05
N ASN A 36 -15.31 -14.93 3.13
CA ASN A 36 -16.51 -14.16 3.41
C ASN A 36 -16.24 -12.81 4.08
N VAL A 37 -15.09 -12.23 3.79
CA VAL A 37 -14.73 -10.89 4.26
C VAL A 37 -14.80 -9.91 3.10
N GLY A 38 -15.73 -8.97 3.15
CA GLY A 38 -15.82 -7.90 2.17
C GLY A 38 -14.83 -6.78 2.46
N THR A 39 -14.35 -6.14 1.41
CA THR A 39 -13.52 -4.94 1.53
C THR A 39 -14.00 -3.88 0.55
N ILE A 40 -13.71 -2.61 0.86
CA ILE A 40 -13.80 -1.56 -0.14
C ILE A 40 -12.78 -1.84 -1.25
N GLN A 41 -12.90 -1.15 -2.37
CA GLN A 41 -11.94 -1.32 -3.46
C GLN A 41 -10.55 -0.87 -2.99
N LEU A 42 -9.61 -1.82 -2.92
CA LEU A 42 -8.25 -1.57 -2.43
C LEU A 42 -7.26 -1.24 -3.55
N ASP A 43 -7.62 -1.48 -4.81
CA ASP A 43 -6.74 -1.33 -5.95
C ASP A 43 -6.97 -0.07 -6.77
N SER A 44 -7.72 0.90 -6.25
CA SER A 44 -7.78 2.23 -6.86
C SER A 44 -6.43 2.94 -6.68
N LYS A 45 -6.13 3.89 -7.54
CA LYS A 45 -4.88 4.66 -7.46
C LYS A 45 -4.69 5.27 -6.07
N GLU A 46 -5.73 5.88 -5.54
CA GLU A 46 -5.70 6.51 -4.22
C GLU A 46 -5.44 5.49 -3.11
N MET A 47 -6.14 4.35 -3.13
CA MET A 47 -5.95 3.32 -2.11
C MET A 47 -4.59 2.66 -2.23
N LEU A 48 -4.11 2.42 -3.43
CA LEU A 48 -2.75 1.89 -3.61
C LEU A 48 -1.70 2.84 -3.07
N ALA A 49 -1.88 4.16 -3.26
CA ALA A 49 -0.98 5.15 -2.70
C ALA A 49 -1.00 5.14 -1.17
N ARG A 50 -2.19 5.04 -0.56
CA ARG A 50 -2.33 4.95 0.90
C ARG A 50 -1.67 3.70 1.44
N LEU A 51 -1.90 2.56 0.81
CA LEU A 51 -1.30 1.29 1.21
C LEU A 51 0.22 1.31 1.03
N TYR A 52 0.71 1.91 -0.05
CA TYR A 52 2.15 2.05 -0.28
C TYR A 52 2.81 2.87 0.83
N LEU A 53 2.22 4.01 1.19
CA LEU A 53 2.75 4.84 2.27
C LEU A 53 2.77 4.10 3.61
N ALA A 54 1.72 3.32 3.89
CA ALA A 54 1.62 2.60 5.15
C ALA A 54 2.61 1.44 5.25
N THR A 55 2.99 0.82 4.14
CA THR A 55 3.73 -0.45 4.12
C THR A 55 5.05 -0.38 3.35
N LYS A 56 5.32 0.73 2.67
CA LYS A 56 6.47 0.88 1.76
C LYS A 56 6.52 -0.20 0.67
N GLY A 57 5.38 -0.80 0.36
CA GLY A 57 5.30 -1.88 -0.63
C GLY A 57 5.85 -3.21 -0.14
N ILE A 58 6.11 -3.37 1.14
CA ILE A 58 6.67 -4.60 1.71
C ILE A 58 5.52 -5.60 1.95
N PRO A 59 5.53 -6.77 1.27
CA PRO A 59 4.42 -7.74 1.36
C PRO A 59 4.06 -8.17 2.78
N ARG A 60 5.05 -8.38 3.63
CA ARG A 60 4.81 -8.77 5.02
C ARG A 60 4.02 -7.70 5.77
N LEU A 61 4.35 -6.43 5.55
CA LEU A 61 3.65 -5.32 6.20
C LEU A 61 2.24 -5.14 5.64
N ILE A 62 2.06 -5.36 4.33
CA ILE A 62 0.75 -5.32 3.70
C ILE A 62 -0.16 -6.39 4.33
N THR A 63 0.30 -7.63 4.41
CA THR A 63 -0.44 -8.72 5.01
C THR A 63 -0.79 -8.42 6.46
N HIS A 64 0.18 -7.94 7.23
CA HIS A 64 -0.04 -7.61 8.64
C HIS A 64 -1.11 -6.53 8.81
N LEU A 65 -1.02 -5.47 8.02
CA LEU A 65 -1.99 -4.37 8.07
C LEU A 65 -3.39 -4.83 7.70
N LEU A 66 -3.53 -5.59 6.61
CA LEU A 66 -4.83 -6.05 6.14
C LEU A 66 -5.46 -7.04 7.14
N ARG A 67 -4.66 -7.94 7.73
CA ARG A 67 -5.15 -8.85 8.76
C ARG A 67 -5.62 -8.09 10.00
N ALA A 68 -4.84 -7.10 10.44
CA ALA A 68 -5.22 -6.28 11.60
C ALA A 68 -6.50 -5.50 11.32
N SER A 69 -6.71 -5.01 10.10
CA SER A 69 -7.93 -4.31 9.74
C SER A 69 -9.16 -5.21 9.77
N VAL A 70 -8.99 -6.46 9.34
CA VAL A 70 -10.07 -7.47 9.39
C VAL A 70 -10.47 -7.77 10.83
N ASP A 71 -9.48 -7.88 11.73
CA ASP A 71 -9.74 -8.18 13.14
C ASP A 71 -10.53 -7.09 13.85
N ASN A 72 -10.53 -5.87 13.31
CA ASN A 72 -11.27 -4.75 13.88
C ASN A 72 -12.71 -4.64 13.35
N VAL A 73 -13.10 -5.50 12.43
CA VAL A 73 -14.41 -5.45 11.78
C VAL A 73 -15.29 -6.58 12.31
N GLU A 74 -16.54 -6.24 12.64
CA GLU A 74 -17.50 -7.25 13.06
C GLU A 74 -17.79 -8.23 11.92
N PRO A 75 -18.08 -9.51 12.22
CA PRO A 75 -18.42 -10.50 11.20
C PRO A 75 -19.57 -10.02 10.31
N GLY A 76 -19.41 -10.20 9.01
CA GLY A 76 -20.40 -9.79 8.01
C GLY A 76 -20.33 -8.34 7.58
N LYS A 77 -19.45 -7.55 8.17
CA LYS A 77 -19.23 -6.15 7.78
C LYS A 77 -18.10 -6.03 6.79
N THR A 78 -18.11 -4.96 6.01
CA THR A 78 -17.07 -4.67 5.02
C THR A 78 -15.93 -3.88 5.65
N VAL A 79 -14.69 -4.30 5.38
CA VAL A 79 -13.51 -3.54 5.79
C VAL A 79 -13.50 -2.21 5.05
N ALA A 80 -13.55 -1.12 5.80
CA ALA A 80 -13.58 0.25 5.28
C ALA A 80 -12.25 0.96 5.54
N ARG A 81 -12.10 2.15 4.95
CA ARG A 81 -10.91 2.96 5.13
C ARG A 81 -10.60 3.25 6.61
N ASN A 82 -11.65 3.48 7.41
CA ASN A 82 -11.49 3.73 8.84
C ASN A 82 -10.92 2.55 9.59
N ASP A 83 -11.21 1.34 9.16
CA ASP A 83 -10.66 0.13 9.77
C ASP A 83 -9.16 0.02 9.48
N LEU A 84 -8.75 0.38 8.28
CA LEU A 84 -7.33 0.46 7.91
C LEU A 84 -6.63 1.57 8.71
N ALA A 85 -7.28 2.71 8.89
CA ALA A 85 -6.73 3.81 9.67
C ALA A 85 -6.47 3.40 11.12
N ARG A 86 -7.41 2.69 11.73
CA ARG A 86 -7.27 2.21 13.10
C ARG A 86 -6.18 1.14 13.21
N ALA A 87 -6.14 0.22 12.27
CA ALA A 87 -5.11 -0.82 12.25
C ALA A 87 -3.71 -0.21 12.13
N PHE A 88 -3.55 0.78 11.26
CA PHE A 88 -2.28 1.48 11.09
C PHE A 88 -1.88 2.21 12.38
N GLY A 89 -2.81 2.91 13.02
CA GLY A 89 -2.54 3.62 14.26
C GLY A 89 -2.09 2.71 15.39
N LYS A 90 -2.66 1.50 15.48
CA LYS A 90 -2.29 0.52 16.50
C LYS A 90 -0.95 -0.17 16.22
N SER A 91 -0.60 -0.33 14.94
CA SER A 91 0.63 -1.02 14.52
C SER A 91 1.78 -0.07 14.26
N SER A 92 1.67 1.17 14.69
CA SER A 92 2.64 2.21 14.41
C SER A 92 4.03 1.81 14.90
N LEU A 93 4.83 1.32 13.97
CA LEU A 93 6.21 0.92 14.19
C LEU A 93 7.17 2.09 13.99
N ASN A 94 6.66 3.24 13.56
CA ASN A 94 7.47 4.41 13.28
C ASN A 94 6.81 5.65 13.89
N PRO A 95 7.43 6.21 14.97
CA PRO A 95 6.88 7.40 15.64
C PRO A 95 6.70 8.61 14.72
N GLU A 96 7.49 8.72 13.67
CA GLU A 96 7.36 9.81 12.71
C GLU A 96 6.09 9.72 11.90
N LEU A 97 5.58 8.51 11.70
CA LEU A 97 4.33 8.28 10.98
C LEU A 97 3.10 8.42 11.86
N ASP A 98 3.26 8.48 13.19
CA ASP A 98 2.13 8.64 14.11
C ASP A 98 1.33 9.91 13.86
N ARG A 99 1.98 10.93 13.31
CA ARG A 99 1.34 12.21 13.01
C ARG A 99 0.69 12.25 11.64
N PHE A 100 0.96 11.26 10.80
CA PHE A 100 0.41 11.17 9.47
C PHE A 100 -0.13 9.78 9.24
N ASN A 101 -1.46 9.66 9.20
CA ASN A 101 -2.10 8.40 8.88
C ASN A 101 -2.50 8.41 7.41
N PRO A 102 -1.92 7.51 6.59
CA PRO A 102 -2.23 7.49 5.16
C PRO A 102 -3.70 7.25 4.84
N PHE A 103 -4.47 6.74 5.77
CA PHE A 103 -5.88 6.39 5.53
C PHE A 103 -6.85 7.50 5.96
N THR A 104 -6.37 8.50 6.69
CA THR A 104 -7.19 9.66 7.07
C THR A 104 -6.79 10.94 6.34
N ALA A 105 -5.62 10.96 5.74
CA ALA A 105 -5.10 12.13 5.04
C ALA A 105 -5.87 12.38 3.73
N LYS A 106 -5.84 13.61 3.25
CA LYS A 106 -6.47 13.99 1.99
C LYS A 106 -5.76 13.33 0.80
N SER A 107 -6.51 13.03 -0.25
CA SER A 107 -6.02 12.32 -1.43
C SER A 107 -4.82 13.00 -2.09
N ASP A 108 -4.85 14.31 -2.25
CA ASP A 108 -3.75 15.05 -2.88
C ASP A 108 -2.45 14.95 -2.08
N LYS A 109 -2.54 15.04 -0.76
CA LYS A 109 -1.38 14.87 0.13
C LYS A 109 -0.84 13.45 0.09
N VAL A 110 -1.72 12.48 0.05
CA VAL A 110 -1.34 11.06 -0.03
C VAL A 110 -0.59 10.80 -1.32
N LEU A 111 -1.11 11.25 -2.44
CA LEU A 111 -0.47 11.03 -3.75
C LEU A 111 0.88 11.72 -3.83
N GLU A 112 0.98 12.94 -3.33
CA GLU A 112 2.24 13.68 -3.29
C GLU A 112 3.29 12.95 -2.45
N ARG A 113 2.94 12.53 -1.25
CA ARG A 113 3.86 11.81 -0.35
C ARG A 113 4.23 10.42 -0.87
N ALA A 114 3.29 9.73 -1.49
CA ALA A 114 3.56 8.42 -2.08
C ALA A 114 4.55 8.55 -3.24
N ASP A 115 4.38 9.56 -4.08
CA ASP A 115 5.31 9.81 -5.18
C ASP A 115 6.71 10.15 -4.66
N ALA A 116 6.80 11.02 -3.65
CA ALA A 116 8.08 11.38 -3.02
C ALA A 116 8.76 10.17 -2.39
N ALA A 117 8.01 9.32 -1.70
CA ALA A 117 8.53 8.11 -1.08
C ALA A 117 9.05 7.12 -2.13
N TYR A 118 8.32 6.97 -3.23
CA TYR A 118 8.73 6.11 -4.33
C TYR A 118 10.00 6.62 -5.01
N GLN A 119 10.10 7.92 -5.26
CA GLN A 119 11.29 8.50 -5.87
C GLN A 119 12.51 8.36 -4.95
N LYS A 120 12.33 8.52 -3.65
CA LYS A 120 13.39 8.29 -2.68
C LYS A 120 13.87 6.84 -2.70
N ALA A 121 12.95 5.88 -2.72
CA ALA A 121 13.26 4.46 -2.78
C ALA A 121 14.03 4.12 -4.07
N ARG A 122 13.63 4.71 -5.21
CA ARG A 122 14.34 4.52 -6.47
C ARG A 122 15.78 5.02 -6.42
N LYS A 123 16.01 6.17 -5.78
CA LYS A 123 17.36 6.74 -5.63
C LYS A 123 18.22 5.87 -4.76
N GLU A 124 17.69 5.33 -3.68
CA GLU A 124 18.39 4.42 -2.79
C GLU A 124 18.78 3.13 -3.53
N ASP A 125 17.86 2.55 -4.29
CA ASP A 125 18.14 1.37 -5.12
C ASP A 125 19.23 1.65 -6.15
N ALA A 126 19.14 2.77 -6.85
CA ALA A 126 20.13 3.17 -7.85
C ALA A 126 21.50 3.39 -7.20
N GLY A 127 21.54 4.02 -6.02
CA GLY A 127 22.78 4.21 -5.26
C GLY A 127 23.38 2.89 -4.81
N HIS A 128 22.56 1.97 -4.36
CA HIS A 128 22.99 0.64 -3.95
C HIS A 128 23.61 -0.13 -5.11
N TRP A 129 22.98 -0.10 -6.29
CA TRP A 129 23.51 -0.71 -7.48
C TRP A 129 24.87 -0.15 -7.90
N LYS A 130 25.07 1.14 -7.79
CA LYS A 130 26.35 1.79 -8.11
C LYS A 130 27.46 1.35 -7.15
N ILE A 131 27.15 1.13 -5.90
CA ILE A 131 28.13 0.70 -4.90
C ILE A 131 28.58 -0.74 -5.15
N ASN A 132 27.68 -1.58 -5.67
CA ASN A 132 27.93 -3.00 -5.88
C ASN A 132 28.41 -3.35 -7.28
N SER A 133 28.58 -2.37 -8.14
CA SER A 133 29.10 -2.61 -9.48
C SER A 133 30.65 -2.35 -9.54
#